data_036a3f4bf86f1e1f1d8436d8812c02e6
#
_entry.id   036a3f4bf86f1e1f1d8436d8812c02e6
#
_cell.length_a   1.000
_cell.length_b   1.000
_cell.length_c   1.000
_cell.angle_alpha   90.00
_cell.angle_beta   90.00
_cell.angle_gamma   90.00
#
_symmetry.space_group_name_H-M   'P 1'
#
loop_
_entity.id
_entity.type
_entity.pdbx_description
1 polymer ?
#
loop_
_entity_poly.entity_id
_entity_poly.type
_entity_poly.pdbx_seq_one_letter_code
_entity_poly.pdbx_strand_id
1 'polypeptide(L)'
;RKKNVIHFCRVKLSRKSMQLTWRNVKYMCRLGASTFLCEGAIACMMFASNYVFISYLGEDGVAAFSIACYFFPIIFMVYNAIGQSAQPILSYNFGAGDEARVRSAFRLALATAVICGLVFFALTAIFNHQIVAMFIDRSYPAYDIAVSGLPLFASGFVFFAVNIVSIGYFQSVERARPAMVVT
;
A
#
# COMPACT_ATOMS: atom_id res chain seq x y z
N ARG A 1 -15.42 31.97 -14.56
CA ARG A 1 -14.38 30.93 -14.18
C ARG A 1 -14.93 29.50 -14.00
N LYS A 2 -16.28 29.29 -13.97
CA LYS A 2 -16.89 27.93 -13.84
C LYS A 2 -17.12 27.19 -15.18
N LYS A 3 -16.94 27.83 -16.33
CA LYS A 3 -17.21 27.21 -17.65
C LYS A 3 -16.10 26.27 -18.16
N ASN A 4 -14.88 26.34 -17.64
CA ASN A 4 -13.74 25.58 -18.18
C ASN A 4 -13.59 24.18 -17.59
N VAL A 5 -14.22 23.87 -16.45
CA VAL A 5 -14.08 22.56 -15.79
C VAL A 5 -14.90 21.48 -16.50
N ILE A 6 -16.01 21.84 -17.14
CA ILE A 6 -16.92 20.89 -17.82
C ILE A 6 -16.37 20.46 -19.20
N HIS A 7 -15.47 21.20 -19.79
CA HIS A 7 -14.87 20.85 -21.09
C HIS A 7 -13.73 19.82 -21.00
N PHE A 8 -13.15 19.59 -19.84
CA PHE A 8 -12.01 18.66 -19.65
C PHE A 8 -12.42 17.19 -19.65
N CYS A 9 -13.69 16.85 -19.39
CA CYS A 9 -14.19 15.48 -19.34
C CYS A 9 -14.83 14.96 -20.64
N ARG A 10 -14.59 15.59 -21.79
CA ARG A 10 -15.03 15.06 -23.10
C ARG A 10 -13.98 14.12 -23.70
N VAL A 11 -13.73 12.99 -23.04
CA VAL A 11 -13.12 11.85 -23.72
C VAL A 11 -14.16 11.27 -24.67
N LYS A 12 -14.11 11.64 -25.93
CA LYS A 12 -14.93 11.03 -26.98
C LYS A 12 -14.32 9.67 -27.29
N LEU A 13 -14.99 8.60 -26.93
CA LEU A 13 -14.68 7.25 -27.41
C LEU A 13 -14.83 7.25 -28.95
N SER A 14 -13.73 7.17 -29.67
CA SER A 14 -13.66 7.06 -31.12
C SER A 14 -13.06 5.69 -31.45
N ARG A 15 -13.40 5.12 -32.62
CA ARG A 15 -12.74 3.90 -33.12
C ARG A 15 -11.22 4.03 -33.18
N LYS A 16 -10.68 5.22 -33.38
CA LYS A 16 -9.24 5.52 -33.33
C LYS A 16 -8.67 5.42 -31.90
N SER A 17 -9.47 5.70 -30.87
CA SER A 17 -9.07 5.56 -29.46
C SER A 17 -8.95 4.10 -29.02
N MET A 18 -9.58 3.17 -29.76
CA MET A 18 -9.51 1.73 -29.48
C MET A 18 -8.32 1.04 -30.21
N GLN A 19 -7.57 1.76 -31.03
CA GLN A 19 -6.35 1.22 -31.63
C GLN A 19 -5.23 1.22 -30.59
N LEU A 20 -5.12 0.08 -29.89
CA LEU A 20 -4.00 -0.15 -28.96
C LEU A 20 -2.71 -0.24 -29.79
N THR A 21 -1.92 0.82 -29.77
CA THR A 21 -0.59 0.80 -30.36
C THR A 21 0.34 -0.03 -29.46
N TRP A 22 1.13 -0.93 -30.01
CA TRP A 22 2.12 -1.75 -29.28
C TRP A 22 2.99 -0.91 -28.33
N ARG A 23 3.33 0.30 -28.73
CA ARG A 23 4.03 1.27 -27.90
C ARG A 23 3.30 1.59 -26.60
N ASN A 24 1.97 1.77 -26.66
CA ASN A 24 1.14 2.06 -25.50
C ASN A 24 1.02 0.85 -24.57
N VAL A 25 0.88 -0.36 -25.14
CA VAL A 25 0.88 -1.61 -24.36
C VAL A 25 2.19 -1.76 -23.60
N LYS A 26 3.33 -1.60 -24.27
CA LYS A 26 4.65 -1.67 -23.63
C LYS A 26 4.81 -0.63 -22.51
N TYR A 27 4.29 0.57 -22.72
CA TYR A 27 4.32 1.63 -21.69
C TYR A 27 3.45 1.25 -20.48
N MET A 28 2.24 0.77 -20.71
CA MET A 28 1.33 0.30 -19.64
C MET A 28 1.93 -0.86 -18.85
N CYS A 29 2.50 -1.86 -19.54
CA CYS A 29 3.19 -2.97 -18.89
C CYS A 29 4.37 -2.51 -18.03
N ARG A 30 5.16 -1.56 -18.54
CA ARG A 30 6.29 -1.00 -17.78
C ARG A 30 5.84 -0.24 -16.54
N LEU A 31 4.74 0.49 -16.62
CA LEU A 31 4.18 1.22 -15.47
C LEU A 31 3.56 0.28 -14.44
N GLY A 32 2.84 -0.76 -14.91
CA GLY A 32 2.24 -1.79 -14.07
C GLY A 32 3.24 -2.76 -13.45
N ALA A 33 4.45 -2.88 -14.01
CA ALA A 33 5.46 -3.82 -13.51
C ALA A 33 5.86 -3.52 -12.05
N SER A 34 5.90 -2.25 -11.64
CA SER A 34 6.20 -1.87 -10.25
C SER A 34 5.12 -2.34 -9.29
N THR A 35 3.84 -2.21 -9.65
CA THR A 35 2.73 -2.72 -8.84
C THR A 35 2.75 -4.25 -8.78
N PHE A 36 2.98 -4.91 -9.91
CA PHE A 36 3.08 -6.36 -9.96
C PHE A 36 4.21 -6.91 -9.07
N LEU A 37 5.39 -6.25 -9.08
CA LEU A 37 6.50 -6.62 -8.22
C LEU A 37 6.17 -6.40 -6.73
N CYS A 38 5.47 -5.30 -6.40
CA CYS A 38 5.02 -5.01 -5.04
C CYS A 38 4.10 -6.12 -4.51
N GLU A 39 3.06 -6.47 -5.26
CA GLU A 39 2.13 -7.53 -4.88
C GLU A 39 2.83 -8.90 -4.80
N GLY A 40 3.73 -9.18 -5.73
CA GLY A 40 4.55 -10.40 -5.74
C GLY A 40 5.49 -10.48 -4.52
N ALA A 41 6.13 -9.38 -4.15
CA ALA A 41 6.99 -9.31 -2.96
C ALA A 41 6.21 -9.58 -1.67
N ILE A 42 4.99 -9.02 -1.55
CA ILE A 42 4.10 -9.27 -0.41
C ILE A 42 3.72 -10.75 -0.33
N ALA A 43 3.35 -11.37 -1.45
CA ALA A 43 3.01 -12.78 -1.52
C ALA A 43 4.21 -13.69 -1.12
N CYS A 44 5.40 -13.39 -1.65
CA CYS A 44 6.63 -14.09 -1.29
C CYS A 44 6.97 -13.93 0.20
N MET A 45 6.81 -12.73 0.74
CA MET A 45 7.05 -12.47 2.17
C MET A 45 6.08 -13.26 3.04
N MET A 46 4.79 -13.29 2.72
CA MET A 46 3.80 -14.06 3.45
C MET A 46 4.10 -15.57 3.42
N PHE A 47 4.48 -16.08 2.26
CA PHE A 47 4.83 -17.50 2.10
C PHE A 47 6.09 -17.85 2.92
N ALA A 48 7.14 -17.06 2.82
CA ALA A 48 8.37 -17.26 3.58
C ALA A 48 8.14 -17.15 5.09
N SER A 49 7.32 -16.18 5.52
CA SER A 49 6.97 -16.02 6.93
C SER A 49 6.23 -17.24 7.48
N ASN A 50 5.25 -17.78 6.75
CA ASN A 50 4.56 -19.01 7.13
C ASN A 50 5.54 -20.18 7.34
N TYR A 51 6.48 -20.34 6.40
CA TYR A 51 7.49 -21.41 6.52
C TYR A 51 8.40 -21.23 7.74
N VAL A 52 8.81 -20.01 8.02
CA VAL A 52 9.63 -19.67 9.20
C VAL A 52 8.85 -19.93 10.49
N PHE A 53 7.60 -19.44 10.59
CA PHE A 53 6.79 -19.61 11.79
C PHE A 53 6.51 -21.07 12.09
N ILE A 54 6.20 -21.90 11.09
CA ILE A 54 5.97 -23.33 11.30
C ILE A 54 7.25 -24.04 11.74
N SER A 55 8.42 -23.60 11.23
CA SER A 55 9.70 -24.24 11.55
C SER A 55 10.19 -23.94 12.97
N TYR A 56 9.90 -22.75 13.53
CA TYR A 56 10.38 -22.31 14.84
C TYR A 56 9.34 -22.42 15.95
N LEU A 57 8.08 -22.20 15.66
CA LEU A 57 7.00 -22.10 16.65
C LEU A 57 5.88 -23.12 16.42
N GLY A 58 6.00 -23.96 15.39
CA GLY A 58 5.00 -24.97 15.07
C GLY A 58 3.65 -24.36 14.62
N GLU A 59 2.58 -25.12 14.84
CA GLU A 59 1.22 -24.73 14.45
C GLU A 59 0.72 -23.49 15.20
N ASP A 60 1.08 -23.32 16.47
CA ASP A 60 0.71 -22.16 17.28
C ASP A 60 1.31 -20.85 16.73
N GLY A 61 2.55 -20.92 16.21
CA GLY A 61 3.19 -19.78 15.57
C GLY A 61 2.49 -19.35 14.28
N VAL A 62 2.06 -20.31 13.46
CA VAL A 62 1.30 -20.03 12.23
C VAL A 62 -0.08 -19.47 12.57
N ALA A 63 -0.75 -20.01 13.59
CA ALA A 63 -2.03 -19.48 14.06
C ALA A 63 -1.91 -18.02 14.53
N ALA A 64 -0.88 -17.70 15.32
CA ALA A 64 -0.59 -16.34 15.77
C ALA A 64 -0.27 -15.38 14.61
N PHE A 65 0.54 -15.81 13.64
CA PHE A 65 0.87 -15.02 12.45
C PHE A 65 -0.35 -14.78 11.56
N SER A 66 -1.26 -15.73 11.47
CA SER A 66 -2.50 -15.59 10.69
C SER A 66 -3.36 -14.42 11.19
N ILE A 67 -3.38 -14.14 12.49
CA ILE A 67 -4.08 -12.98 13.05
C ILE A 67 -3.50 -11.68 12.50
N ALA A 68 -2.17 -11.54 12.46
CA ALA A 68 -1.52 -10.39 11.86
C ALA A 68 -1.85 -10.25 10.35
N CYS A 69 -1.92 -11.38 9.63
CA CYS A 69 -2.29 -11.42 8.21
C CYS A 69 -3.72 -10.96 7.96
N TYR A 70 -4.67 -11.14 8.87
CA TYR A 70 -6.04 -10.62 8.71
C TYR A 70 -6.13 -9.10 8.84
N PHE A 71 -5.24 -8.47 9.60
CA PHE A 71 -5.17 -7.01 9.71
C PHE A 71 -4.49 -6.35 8.51
N PHE A 72 -3.52 -7.03 7.91
CA PHE A 72 -2.71 -6.48 6.84
C PHE A 72 -3.53 -5.94 5.65
N PRO A 73 -4.54 -6.63 5.09
CA PRO A 73 -5.34 -6.13 3.98
C PRO A 73 -6.07 -4.82 4.30
N ILE A 74 -6.57 -4.64 5.52
CA ILE A 74 -7.29 -3.42 5.94
C ILE A 74 -6.34 -2.24 5.89
N ILE A 75 -5.16 -2.38 6.46
CA ILE A 75 -4.11 -1.36 6.52
C ILE A 75 -3.59 -1.05 5.12
N PHE A 76 -3.36 -2.09 4.30
CA PHE A 76 -2.97 -1.97 2.92
C PHE A 76 -3.97 -1.17 2.09
N MET A 77 -5.28 -1.41 2.26
CA MET A 77 -6.34 -0.66 1.58
C MET A 77 -6.33 0.82 1.93
N VAL A 78 -6.10 1.17 3.19
CA VAL A 78 -6.01 2.58 3.62
C VAL A 78 -4.83 3.29 2.94
N TYR A 79 -3.65 2.68 2.91
CA TYR A 79 -2.48 3.28 2.26
C TYR A 79 -2.62 3.38 0.76
N ASN A 80 -3.21 2.37 0.12
CA ASN A 80 -3.56 2.43 -1.30
C ASN A 80 -4.55 3.55 -1.59
N ALA A 81 -5.58 3.73 -0.77
CA ALA A 81 -6.55 4.80 -0.93
C ALA A 81 -5.89 6.18 -0.85
N ILE A 82 -4.97 6.40 0.10
CA ILE A 82 -4.20 7.64 0.21
C ILE A 82 -3.35 7.85 -1.06
N GLY A 83 -2.59 6.83 -1.48
CA GLY A 83 -1.75 6.89 -2.68
C GLY A 83 -2.57 7.18 -3.95
N GLN A 84 -3.65 6.44 -4.17
CA GLN A 84 -4.53 6.60 -5.34
C GLN A 84 -5.25 7.95 -5.35
N SER A 85 -5.63 8.49 -4.20
CA SER A 85 -6.22 9.82 -4.09
C SER A 85 -5.23 10.94 -4.47
N ALA A 86 -3.95 10.75 -4.17
CA ALA A 86 -2.90 11.69 -4.52
C ALA A 86 -2.50 11.63 -6.01
N GLN A 87 -2.59 10.45 -6.65
CA GLN A 87 -2.13 10.23 -8.03
C GLN A 87 -2.66 11.22 -9.06
N PRO A 88 -3.98 11.50 -9.14
CA PRO A 88 -4.48 12.46 -10.14
C PRO A 88 -3.96 13.88 -9.91
N ILE A 89 -3.75 14.28 -8.66
CA ILE A 89 -3.21 15.59 -8.30
C ILE A 89 -1.73 15.67 -8.71
N LEU A 90 -0.97 14.62 -8.41
CA LEU A 90 0.45 14.52 -8.75
C LEU A 90 0.65 14.53 -10.27
N SER A 91 -0.07 13.69 -11.00
CA SER A 91 0.05 13.56 -12.45
C SER A 91 -0.37 14.82 -13.18
N TYR A 92 -1.45 15.48 -12.74
CA TYR A 92 -1.91 16.73 -13.35
C TYR A 92 -0.88 17.86 -13.18
N ASN A 93 -0.37 18.07 -11.97
CA ASN A 93 0.60 19.13 -11.70
C ASN A 93 1.97 18.82 -12.32
N PHE A 94 2.35 17.54 -12.39
CA PHE A 94 3.56 17.11 -13.09
C PHE A 94 3.48 17.42 -14.59
N GLY A 95 2.35 17.08 -15.23
CA GLY A 95 2.10 17.43 -16.64
C GLY A 95 2.02 18.93 -16.91
N ALA A 96 1.63 19.74 -15.92
CA ALA A 96 1.62 21.19 -15.99
C ALA A 96 3.00 21.85 -15.72
N GLY A 97 4.01 21.06 -15.32
CA GLY A 97 5.35 21.57 -14.95
C GLY A 97 5.40 22.26 -13.59
N ASP A 98 4.36 22.16 -12.75
CA ASP A 98 4.29 22.76 -11.42
C ASP A 98 4.92 21.86 -10.36
N GLU A 99 6.24 21.82 -10.33
CA GLU A 99 6.98 20.97 -9.37
C GLU A 99 6.70 21.34 -7.90
N ALA A 100 6.40 22.61 -7.61
CA ALA A 100 6.11 23.04 -6.24
C ALA A 100 4.83 22.37 -5.70
N ARG A 101 3.77 22.31 -6.53
CA ARG A 101 2.53 21.62 -6.19
C ARG A 101 2.69 20.11 -6.13
N VAL A 102 3.46 19.52 -7.03
CA VAL A 102 3.78 18.07 -6.98
C VAL A 102 4.43 17.73 -5.64
N ARG A 103 5.43 18.50 -5.23
CA ARG A 103 6.12 18.30 -3.95
C ARG A 103 5.20 18.50 -2.74
N SER A 104 4.35 19.52 -2.79
CA SER A 104 3.38 19.78 -1.72
C SER A 104 2.36 18.65 -1.58
N ALA A 105 1.78 18.19 -2.70
CA ALA A 105 0.83 17.09 -2.71
C ALA A 105 1.45 15.77 -2.21
N PHE A 106 2.68 15.47 -2.63
CA PHE A 106 3.41 14.30 -2.15
C PHE A 106 3.67 14.37 -0.64
N ARG A 107 4.14 15.52 -0.13
CA ARG A 107 4.37 15.69 1.31
C ARG A 107 3.10 15.52 2.13
N LEU A 108 1.98 16.04 1.64
CA LEU A 108 0.68 15.89 2.30
C LEU A 108 0.26 14.42 2.34
N ALA A 109 0.33 13.71 1.20
CA ALA A 109 -0.01 12.29 1.14
C ALA A 109 0.88 11.45 2.06
N LEU A 110 2.20 11.73 2.06
CA LEU A 110 3.16 11.04 2.90
C LEU A 110 2.89 11.30 4.40
N ALA A 111 2.67 12.55 4.78
CA ALA A 111 2.35 12.92 6.17
C ALA A 111 1.06 12.24 6.63
N THR A 112 0.00 12.24 5.80
CA THR A 112 -1.25 11.55 6.10
C THR A 112 -1.03 10.05 6.30
N ALA A 113 -0.28 9.40 5.42
CA ALA A 113 0.00 7.97 5.52
C ALA A 113 0.82 7.63 6.78
N VAL A 114 1.83 8.43 7.11
CA VAL A 114 2.64 8.25 8.34
C VAL A 114 1.78 8.44 9.59
N ILE A 115 0.93 9.47 9.63
CA ILE A 115 0.00 9.69 10.76
C ILE A 115 -0.93 8.50 10.90
N CYS A 116 -1.55 8.01 9.82
CA CYS A 116 -2.38 6.81 9.84
C CYS A 116 -1.60 5.58 10.34
N GLY A 117 -0.34 5.41 9.89
CA GLY A 117 0.53 4.33 10.33
C GLY A 117 0.82 4.38 11.82
N LEU A 118 1.11 5.56 12.36
CA LEU A 118 1.32 5.76 13.80
C LEU A 118 0.05 5.49 14.60
N VAL A 119 -1.11 5.91 14.09
CA VAL A 119 -2.41 5.64 14.73
C VAL A 119 -2.69 4.14 14.76
N PHE A 120 -2.51 3.42 13.63
CA PHE A 120 -2.69 1.97 13.59
C PHE A 120 -1.72 1.24 14.51
N PHE A 121 -0.46 1.67 14.54
CA PHE A 121 0.53 1.12 15.47
C PHE A 121 0.10 1.32 16.92
N ALA A 122 -0.28 2.55 17.31
CA ALA A 122 -0.70 2.86 18.66
C ALA A 122 -1.96 2.08 19.07
N LEU A 123 -2.97 2.01 18.19
CA LEU A 123 -4.18 1.22 18.45
C LEU A 123 -3.86 -0.26 18.64
N THR A 124 -3.00 -0.81 17.77
CA THR A 124 -2.59 -2.22 17.85
C THR A 124 -1.78 -2.49 19.11
N ALA A 125 -0.89 -1.58 19.53
CA ALA A 125 -0.09 -1.74 20.74
C ALA A 125 -0.91 -1.62 22.03
N ILE A 126 -1.90 -0.70 22.05
CA ILE A 126 -2.75 -0.49 23.23
C ILE A 126 -3.80 -1.59 23.37
N PHE A 127 -4.39 -2.03 22.26
CA PHE A 127 -5.51 -2.96 22.25
C PHE A 127 -5.12 -4.38 21.79
N ASN A 128 -3.83 -4.76 21.83
CA ASN A 128 -3.35 -6.07 21.35
C ASN A 128 -4.11 -7.25 21.99
N HIS A 129 -4.32 -7.21 23.31
CA HIS A 129 -5.05 -8.28 24.04
C HIS A 129 -6.51 -8.41 23.56
N GLN A 130 -7.19 -7.29 23.34
CA GLN A 130 -8.59 -7.27 22.88
C GLN A 130 -8.68 -7.73 21.42
N ILE A 131 -7.76 -7.26 20.60
CA ILE A 131 -7.69 -7.62 19.19
C ILE A 131 -7.46 -9.12 19.04
N VAL A 132 -6.46 -9.67 19.73
CA VAL A 132 -6.14 -11.11 19.65
C VAL A 132 -7.28 -11.97 20.22
N ALA A 133 -7.92 -11.52 21.31
CA ALA A 133 -9.04 -12.22 21.93
C ALA A 133 -10.30 -12.31 21.03
N MET A 134 -10.40 -11.51 19.98
CA MET A 134 -11.49 -11.61 18.99
C MET A 134 -11.30 -12.80 18.02
N PHE A 135 -10.07 -13.32 17.90
CA PHE A 135 -9.73 -14.36 16.94
C PHE A 135 -9.42 -15.69 17.60
N ILE A 136 -8.83 -15.67 18.79
CA ILE A 136 -8.38 -16.87 19.48
C ILE A 136 -8.68 -16.77 20.98
N ASP A 137 -9.07 -17.88 21.59
CA ASP A 137 -9.33 -17.94 23.03
C ASP A 137 -8.00 -17.85 23.81
N ARG A 138 -8.06 -17.24 24.99
CA ARG A 138 -6.89 -17.02 25.86
C ARG A 138 -6.28 -18.31 26.42
N SER A 139 -6.98 -19.44 26.32
CA SER A 139 -6.50 -20.76 26.75
C SER A 139 -5.50 -21.40 25.79
N TYR A 140 -5.39 -20.90 24.55
CA TYR A 140 -4.49 -21.46 23.56
C TYR A 140 -3.08 -20.84 23.64
N PRO A 141 -2.00 -21.64 23.48
CA PRO A 141 -0.61 -21.12 23.49
C PRO A 141 -0.35 -20.08 22.42
N ALA A 142 -1.03 -20.17 21.26
CA ALA A 142 -0.95 -19.19 20.18
C ALA A 142 -1.40 -17.79 20.59
N TYR A 143 -2.22 -17.63 21.67
CA TYR A 143 -2.67 -16.33 22.15
C TYR A 143 -1.50 -15.47 22.64
N ASP A 144 -0.63 -16.00 23.50
CA ASP A 144 0.50 -15.26 24.06
C ASP A 144 1.53 -14.89 22.99
N ILE A 145 1.74 -15.80 22.01
CA ILE A 145 2.59 -15.54 20.85
C ILE A 145 2.02 -14.38 20.04
N ALA A 146 0.71 -14.40 19.76
CA ALA A 146 0.04 -13.35 18.99
C ALA A 146 0.06 -12.00 19.70
N VAL A 147 -0.23 -11.95 21.00
CA VAL A 147 -0.21 -10.71 21.82
C VAL A 147 1.17 -10.08 21.82
N SER A 148 2.22 -10.89 21.93
CA SER A 148 3.61 -10.41 21.92
C SER A 148 4.08 -9.99 20.51
N GLY A 149 3.66 -10.73 19.49
CA GLY A 149 4.10 -10.54 18.11
C GLY A 149 3.37 -9.41 17.38
N LEU A 150 2.09 -9.20 17.68
CA LEU A 150 1.26 -8.24 16.94
C LEU A 150 1.77 -6.78 16.99
N PRO A 151 2.24 -6.24 18.14
CA PRO A 151 2.84 -4.91 18.17
C PRO A 151 4.15 -4.80 17.37
N LEU A 152 4.97 -5.86 17.38
CA LEU A 152 6.19 -5.91 16.58
C LEU A 152 5.85 -5.86 15.09
N PHE A 153 4.88 -6.65 14.65
CA PHE A 153 4.38 -6.62 13.27
C PHE A 153 3.82 -5.24 12.91
N ALA A 154 3.05 -4.63 13.81
CA ALA A 154 2.46 -3.30 13.60
C ALA A 154 3.50 -2.18 13.50
N SER A 155 4.68 -2.33 14.08
CA SER A 155 5.77 -1.35 13.94
C SER A 155 6.19 -1.17 12.47
N GLY A 156 6.03 -2.19 11.63
CA GLY A 156 6.26 -2.16 10.20
C GLY A 156 5.27 -1.29 9.41
N PHE A 157 4.09 -0.97 9.96
CA PHE A 157 3.04 -0.25 9.25
C PHE A 157 3.46 1.16 8.80
N VAL A 158 4.27 1.85 9.58
CA VAL A 158 4.78 3.19 9.22
C VAL A 158 5.71 3.11 8.01
N PHE A 159 6.62 2.14 8.00
CA PHE A 159 7.54 1.93 6.87
C PHE A 159 6.77 1.51 5.62
N PHE A 160 5.78 0.65 5.77
CA PHE A 160 4.93 0.21 4.70
C PHE A 160 4.11 1.36 4.09
N ALA A 161 3.59 2.28 4.93
CA ALA A 161 2.91 3.49 4.49
C ALA A 161 3.80 4.36 3.59
N VAL A 162 5.05 4.61 4.01
CA VAL A 162 6.04 5.38 3.23
C VAL A 162 6.32 4.70 1.89
N ASN A 163 6.47 3.38 1.89
CA ASN A 163 6.73 2.60 0.68
C ASN A 163 5.58 2.73 -0.33
N ILE A 164 4.33 2.43 0.06
CA ILE A 164 3.17 2.46 -0.84
C ILE A 164 2.94 3.86 -1.42
N VAL A 165 3.02 4.92 -0.61
CA VAL A 165 2.84 6.28 -1.10
C VAL A 165 3.98 6.71 -2.03
N SER A 166 5.21 6.26 -1.76
CA SER A 166 6.37 6.53 -2.64
C SER A 166 6.24 5.84 -3.99
N ILE A 167 5.78 4.59 -4.03
CA ILE A 167 5.47 3.87 -5.28
C ILE A 167 4.43 4.66 -6.09
N GLY A 168 3.33 5.09 -5.45
CA GLY A 168 2.29 5.89 -6.09
C GLY A 168 2.82 7.22 -6.64
N TYR A 169 3.72 7.88 -5.94
CA TYR A 169 4.40 9.08 -6.41
C TYR A 169 5.23 8.82 -7.66
N PHE A 170 6.13 7.80 -7.64
CA PHE A 170 6.97 7.50 -8.80
C PHE A 170 6.17 7.06 -10.02
N GLN A 171 5.05 6.37 -9.82
CA GLN A 171 4.12 6.04 -10.89
C GLN A 171 3.47 7.30 -11.49
N SER A 172 3.08 8.25 -10.64
CA SER A 172 2.43 9.51 -11.05
C SER A 172 3.34 10.45 -11.85
N VAL A 173 4.65 10.40 -11.59
CA VAL A 173 5.66 11.19 -12.32
C VAL A 173 6.36 10.39 -13.43
N GLU A 174 5.76 9.28 -13.85
CA GLU A 174 6.24 8.42 -14.96
C GLU A 174 7.66 7.84 -14.76
N ARG A 175 8.14 7.78 -13.52
CA ARG A 175 9.45 7.22 -13.18
C ARG A 175 9.32 5.76 -12.70
N ALA A 176 9.07 4.84 -13.65
CA ALA A 176 8.87 3.42 -13.33
C ALA A 176 10.10 2.74 -12.69
N ARG A 177 11.34 3.15 -13.04
CA ARG A 177 12.56 2.54 -12.49
C ARG A 177 12.71 2.77 -10.98
N PRO A 178 12.64 4.03 -10.46
CA PRO A 178 12.64 4.24 -9.01
C PRO A 178 11.49 3.54 -8.29
N ALA A 179 10.30 3.47 -8.89
CA ALA A 179 9.17 2.75 -8.30
C ALA A 179 9.51 1.26 -8.08
N MET A 180 10.16 0.60 -9.04
CA MET A 180 10.58 -0.81 -8.93
C MET A 180 11.69 -1.04 -7.88
N VAL A 181 12.53 -0.04 -7.62
CA VAL A 181 13.62 -0.16 -6.61
C VAL A 181 13.11 0.01 -5.20
N VAL A 182 12.05 0.80 -5.01
CA VAL A 182 11.43 1.06 -3.69
C VAL A 182 10.51 -0.10 -3.28
N THR A 183 10.04 -0.92 -4.23
CA THR A 183 9.26 -2.15 -3.99
C THR A 183 10.11 -3.25 -3.37
#